data_d9268b000a1319b9a5225e8eb63a5208
#
_entry.id   d9268b000a1319b9a5225e8eb63a5208
#
_cell.length_a   1.000
_cell.length_b   1.000
_cell.length_c   1.000
_cell.angle_alpha   90.00
_cell.angle_beta   90.00
_cell.angle_gamma   90.00
#
_symmetry.space_group_name_H-M   'P 1'
#
loop_
_entity.id
_entity.type
_entity.pdbx_description
1 polymer ?
#
loop_
_entity_poly.entity_id
_entity_poly.type
_entity_poly.pdbx_seq_one_letter_code
_entity_poly.pdbx_strand_id
1 'polypeptide(L)'
;MIARFVRILVSVFAFCGTLAAQSVQPSLTIYNENFAVVRQDLPLDLKSGENQVNVNDITMHLEPDSVVLRDPTGKHSLQVLEQNYRADPISEFLLLSLYEGKTIDFDKGGGQLVKGKVIRSGYTPHNSFAMSRYGQEYYQGQMSGAATQPVIEVDGQLRFSLPGTPIFPSLTSDSILKPRLEWILATDKAGKFPAEFSYITGGMSWQADYNIVAPEKGDLVDIVGWVTMDNQTGKTFENARIKLMAGDVNKMQPGMSGRDYVAMKSAAQAGALGPPVSEKAFDEYHLYTLERTTTLRDRETKQVEFIHAAAVTTKQLYIYDGVKLDPNRYNGWAWENIRNDHSYGTESNPKIWVMREFVNSQTNHLGMPLPKGRVRFYRRNDDSQIEFTGENVIDHTPRDETIRIYTGNAFDLTGERTRTNYTVENGKSTANESFEIKVRNHKKQPVDVRVVEHLYRGLNWNIAANSADYKKTDAHTIEFPVTIAPDGESTITYTAHYTW
;
A
#
# COMPACT_ATOMS: atom_id res chain seq x y z
N MET A 1 60.45 6.77 71.62
CA MET A 1 60.39 6.42 70.23
C MET A 1 58.94 6.00 69.92
N ILE A 2 58.17 6.84 69.26
CA ILE A 2 56.73 6.68 69.08
C ILE A 2 56.49 6.09 67.68
N ALA A 3 55.94 4.89 67.59
CA ALA A 3 55.56 4.27 66.34
C ALA A 3 54.13 4.69 65.98
N ARG A 4 53.97 5.38 64.84
CA ARG A 4 52.68 5.75 64.30
C ARG A 4 52.13 4.62 63.46
N PHE A 5 50.98 4.09 63.84
CA PHE A 5 50.16 3.19 63.00
C PHE A 5 49.30 4.01 62.02
N VAL A 6 49.54 3.86 60.73
CA VAL A 6 48.68 4.37 59.67
C VAL A 6 47.62 3.30 59.36
N ARG A 7 46.34 3.56 59.61
CA ARG A 7 45.20 2.75 59.15
C ARG A 7 44.83 3.18 57.75
N ILE A 8 45.04 2.30 56.79
CA ILE A 8 44.53 2.45 55.42
C ILE A 8 43.05 1.97 55.40
N LEU A 9 42.14 2.92 55.17
CA LEU A 9 40.72 2.65 54.97
C LEU A 9 40.51 2.26 53.50
N VAL A 10 40.27 0.98 53.21
CA VAL A 10 39.90 0.53 51.86
C VAL A 10 38.40 0.70 51.70
N SER A 11 38.00 1.73 51.00
CA SER A 11 36.59 1.91 50.56
C SER A 11 36.27 0.96 49.40
N VAL A 12 35.49 -0.05 49.66
CA VAL A 12 34.91 -0.92 48.64
C VAL A 12 33.75 -0.18 48.01
N PHE A 13 33.96 0.42 46.84
CA PHE A 13 32.89 0.88 45.97
C PHE A 13 32.15 -0.31 45.36
N ALA A 14 30.98 -0.64 45.91
CA ALA A 14 30.07 -1.54 45.28
C ALA A 14 29.52 -0.89 43.98
N PHE A 15 30.07 -1.31 42.85
CA PHE A 15 29.53 -0.96 41.53
C PHE A 15 28.22 -1.71 41.35
N CYS A 16 27.11 -1.08 41.68
CA CYS A 16 25.77 -1.57 41.38
C CYS A 16 25.56 -1.39 39.86
N GLY A 17 26.04 -2.36 39.07
CA GLY A 17 25.75 -2.42 37.66
C GLY A 17 24.26 -2.66 37.47
N THR A 18 23.54 -1.63 37.08
CA THR A 18 22.19 -1.81 36.52
C THR A 18 22.36 -2.66 35.28
N LEU A 19 22.01 -3.95 35.37
CA LEU A 19 21.73 -4.75 34.18
C LEU A 19 20.56 -4.07 33.47
N ALA A 20 20.88 -3.26 32.45
CA ALA A 20 19.90 -2.87 31.46
C ALA A 20 19.40 -4.16 30.84
N ALA A 21 18.15 -4.52 31.10
CA ALA A 21 17.48 -5.59 30.39
C ALA A 21 17.64 -5.26 28.90
N GLN A 22 18.36 -6.11 28.16
CA GLN A 22 18.43 -5.98 26.70
C GLN A 22 16.99 -6.03 26.21
N SER A 23 16.45 -4.89 25.82
CA SER A 23 15.16 -4.80 25.16
C SER A 23 15.32 -5.55 23.84
N VAL A 24 14.71 -6.73 23.76
CA VAL A 24 14.77 -7.53 22.57
C VAL A 24 14.14 -6.74 21.45
N GLN A 25 14.92 -6.51 20.40
CA GLN A 25 14.52 -5.68 19.25
C GLN A 25 13.34 -6.33 18.53
N PRO A 26 12.19 -5.64 18.39
CA PRO A 26 11.08 -6.16 17.61
C PRO A 26 11.47 -6.28 16.14
N SER A 27 10.98 -7.32 15.48
CA SER A 27 11.10 -7.52 14.04
C SER A 27 9.74 -7.37 13.41
N LEU A 28 9.63 -6.50 12.40
CA LEU A 28 8.43 -6.23 11.65
C LEU A 28 8.60 -6.72 10.23
N THR A 29 7.61 -7.45 9.72
CA THR A 29 7.47 -7.66 8.28
C THR A 29 6.21 -6.92 7.85
N ILE A 30 6.36 -5.80 7.16
CA ILE A 30 5.26 -4.92 6.74
C ILE A 30 4.87 -5.26 5.32
N TYR A 31 3.58 -5.39 5.07
CA TYR A 31 2.99 -5.67 3.76
C TYR A 31 2.38 -4.41 3.16
N ASN A 32 2.23 -4.37 1.86
CA ASN A 32 1.61 -3.25 1.16
C ASN A 32 0.07 -3.21 1.34
N GLU A 33 -0.54 -4.25 1.91
CA GLU A 33 -1.99 -4.44 2.08
C GLU A 33 -2.51 -4.08 3.48
N ASN A 34 -1.92 -3.09 4.13
CA ASN A 34 -2.36 -2.59 5.45
C ASN A 34 -2.32 -3.63 6.59
N PHE A 35 -1.32 -4.49 6.61
CA PHE A 35 -1.03 -5.37 7.75
C PHE A 35 0.46 -5.63 7.90
N ALA A 36 0.85 -6.10 9.09
CA ALA A 36 2.22 -6.51 9.37
C ALA A 36 2.26 -7.76 10.25
N VAL A 37 3.34 -8.53 10.12
CA VAL A 37 3.72 -9.56 11.09
C VAL A 37 4.70 -8.93 12.08
N VAL A 38 4.31 -8.91 13.34
CA VAL A 38 5.16 -8.50 14.48
C VAL A 38 5.76 -9.74 15.08
N ARG A 39 7.07 -9.72 15.33
CA ARG A 39 7.79 -10.74 16.08
C ARG A 39 8.66 -10.08 17.13
N GLN A 40 8.58 -10.59 18.36
CA GLN A 40 9.42 -10.13 19.48
C GLN A 40 9.67 -11.28 20.44
N ASP A 41 10.76 -11.22 21.18
CA ASP A 41 10.98 -12.12 22.28
C ASP A 41 10.25 -11.60 23.52
N LEU A 42 9.53 -12.48 24.18
CA LEU A 42 8.80 -12.21 25.41
C LEU A 42 9.49 -12.95 26.55
N PRO A 43 10.09 -12.24 27.52
CA PRO A 43 10.67 -12.89 28.69
C PRO A 43 9.57 -13.47 29.56
N LEU A 44 9.57 -14.78 29.73
CA LEU A 44 8.63 -15.51 30.57
C LEU A 44 9.36 -16.05 31.80
N ASP A 45 8.68 -16.03 32.97
CA ASP A 45 9.07 -16.65 34.20
C ASP A 45 7.91 -17.55 34.67
N LEU A 46 7.94 -18.83 34.32
CA LEU A 46 6.82 -19.73 34.49
C LEU A 46 7.12 -20.80 35.53
N LYS A 47 6.08 -21.24 36.26
CA LYS A 47 6.06 -22.43 37.09
C LYS A 47 5.57 -23.63 36.26
N SER A 48 5.95 -24.83 36.62
CA SER A 48 5.36 -26.03 36.02
C SER A 48 3.84 -26.08 36.30
N GLY A 49 3.06 -26.43 35.27
CA GLY A 49 1.61 -26.37 35.28
C GLY A 49 1.06 -25.04 34.73
N GLU A 50 -0.07 -24.60 35.25
CA GLU A 50 -0.80 -23.41 34.77
C GLU A 50 -0.20 -22.09 35.30
N ASN A 51 -0.13 -21.10 34.46
CA ASN A 51 0.38 -19.76 34.74
C ASN A 51 -0.53 -18.70 34.09
N GLN A 52 -0.82 -17.66 34.82
CA GLN A 52 -1.49 -16.47 34.28
C GLN A 52 -0.42 -15.45 33.83
N VAL A 53 -0.48 -15.04 32.56
CA VAL A 53 0.48 -14.12 31.95
C VAL A 53 -0.27 -12.97 31.28
N ASN A 54 0.17 -11.74 31.58
CA ASN A 54 -0.37 -10.51 30.99
C ASN A 54 0.70 -9.83 30.15
N VAL A 55 0.38 -9.56 28.89
CA VAL A 55 1.26 -8.81 27.98
C VAL A 55 0.60 -7.51 27.62
N ASN A 56 1.16 -6.41 28.13
CA ASN A 56 0.67 -5.07 27.90
C ASN A 56 1.34 -4.45 26.67
N ASP A 57 0.77 -3.34 26.17
CA ASP A 57 1.32 -2.58 25.05
C ASP A 57 1.38 -3.40 23.75
N ILE A 58 0.25 -4.03 23.44
CA ILE A 58 0.00 -4.74 22.18
C ILE A 58 -0.64 -3.79 21.18
N THR A 59 -0.58 -4.12 19.89
CA THR A 59 -1.24 -3.33 18.85
C THR A 59 -2.75 -3.37 18.97
N MET A 60 -3.43 -2.26 18.61
CA MET A 60 -4.90 -2.12 18.66
C MET A 60 -5.63 -2.98 17.62
N HIS A 61 -4.93 -3.43 16.58
CA HIS A 61 -5.51 -4.17 15.47
C HIS A 61 -4.91 -5.59 15.35
N LEU A 62 -4.51 -6.17 16.49
CA LEU A 62 -4.02 -7.54 16.55
C LEU A 62 -5.13 -8.52 16.11
N GLU A 63 -4.79 -9.52 15.31
CA GLU A 63 -5.64 -10.65 14.95
C GLU A 63 -5.38 -11.78 15.97
N PRO A 64 -6.33 -12.04 16.90
CA PRO A 64 -6.06 -12.95 18.02
C PRO A 64 -5.75 -14.40 17.61
N ASP A 65 -6.33 -14.85 16.50
CA ASP A 65 -6.13 -16.19 15.95
C ASP A 65 -4.79 -16.36 15.20
N SER A 66 -4.07 -15.26 14.97
CA SER A 66 -2.74 -15.27 14.37
C SER A 66 -1.60 -15.38 15.37
N VAL A 67 -1.90 -15.39 16.66
CA VAL A 67 -0.90 -15.39 17.73
C VAL A 67 -0.15 -16.72 17.77
N VAL A 68 1.18 -16.64 17.70
CA VAL A 68 2.08 -17.77 17.89
C VAL A 68 3.00 -17.47 19.08
N LEU A 69 2.99 -18.37 20.07
CA LEU A 69 3.86 -18.32 21.23
C LEU A 69 4.60 -19.65 21.36
N ARG A 70 5.93 -19.63 21.38
CA ARG A 70 6.74 -20.83 21.47
C ARG A 70 8.08 -20.60 22.16
N ASP A 71 8.64 -21.63 22.75
CA ASP A 71 10.07 -21.66 23.12
C ASP A 71 10.88 -22.00 21.86
N PRO A 72 11.70 -21.09 21.31
CA PRO A 72 12.50 -21.36 20.12
C PRO A 72 13.60 -22.40 20.38
N THR A 73 13.95 -22.67 21.63
CA THR A 73 14.94 -23.70 22.01
C THR A 73 14.35 -25.08 22.10
N GLY A 74 13.02 -25.22 22.16
CA GLY A 74 12.31 -26.50 22.32
C GLY A 74 12.47 -27.17 23.68
N LYS A 75 13.04 -26.46 24.68
CA LYS A 75 13.28 -27.01 26.02
C LYS A 75 12.06 -27.04 26.92
N HIS A 76 11.11 -26.15 26.66
CA HIS A 76 9.86 -26.02 27.39
C HIS A 76 8.68 -26.25 26.44
N SER A 77 7.75 -27.09 26.84
CA SER A 77 6.46 -27.21 26.17
C SER A 77 5.58 -26.06 26.64
N LEU A 78 5.15 -25.22 25.69
CA LEU A 78 4.22 -24.14 25.95
C LEU A 78 2.87 -24.46 25.29
N GLN A 79 1.81 -24.41 26.08
CA GLN A 79 0.45 -24.49 25.58
C GLN A 79 -0.36 -23.29 26.04
N VAL A 80 -1.02 -22.60 25.13
CA VAL A 80 -1.99 -21.55 25.43
C VAL A 80 -3.33 -22.23 25.68
N LEU A 81 -3.81 -22.22 26.91
CA LEU A 81 -5.10 -22.81 27.31
C LEU A 81 -6.23 -21.81 27.07
N GLU A 82 -5.99 -20.54 27.41
CA GLU A 82 -6.93 -19.44 27.18
C GLU A 82 -6.17 -18.21 26.71
N GLN A 83 -6.80 -17.45 25.83
CA GLN A 83 -6.31 -16.17 25.32
C GLN A 83 -7.43 -15.14 25.28
N ASN A 84 -7.23 -14.04 25.99
CA ASN A 84 -8.15 -12.90 26.00
C ASN A 84 -7.40 -11.68 25.46
N TYR A 85 -7.93 -11.08 24.39
CA TYR A 85 -7.41 -9.86 23.81
C TYR A 85 -8.37 -8.70 24.14
N ARG A 86 -7.83 -7.66 24.76
CA ARG A 86 -8.56 -6.45 25.14
C ARG A 86 -7.91 -5.26 24.42
N ALA A 87 -8.67 -4.68 23.46
CA ALA A 87 -8.17 -3.64 22.55
C ALA A 87 -8.58 -2.23 22.95
N ASP A 88 -9.62 -2.07 23.76
CA ASP A 88 -10.23 -0.76 24.01
C ASP A 88 -9.60 -0.05 25.21
N PRO A 89 -8.64 0.87 24.97
CA PRO A 89 -8.12 1.71 26.03
C PRO A 89 -9.19 2.68 26.55
N ILE A 90 -8.97 3.20 27.75
CA ILE A 90 -9.89 4.12 28.40
C ILE A 90 -10.23 5.30 27.49
N SER A 91 -11.52 5.53 27.34
CA SER A 91 -12.14 6.71 26.74
C SER A 91 -13.30 7.17 27.61
N GLU A 92 -13.78 8.39 27.42
CA GLU A 92 -14.93 8.93 28.15
C GLU A 92 -16.17 8.01 27.98
N PHE A 93 -16.46 7.59 26.76
CA PHE A 93 -17.60 6.73 26.47
C PHE A 93 -17.43 5.31 27.02
N LEU A 94 -16.20 4.77 27.01
CA LEU A 94 -15.91 3.48 27.64
C LEU A 94 -16.12 3.59 29.16
N LEU A 95 -15.64 4.65 29.79
CA LEU A 95 -15.89 4.85 31.21
C LEU A 95 -17.38 5.00 31.51
N LEU A 96 -18.12 5.79 30.73
CA LEU A 96 -19.58 5.88 30.84
C LEU A 96 -20.25 4.51 30.79
N SER A 97 -19.77 3.61 29.93
CA SER A 97 -20.35 2.25 29.82
C SER A 97 -20.18 1.42 31.11
N LEU A 98 -19.07 1.61 31.83
CA LEU A 98 -18.83 0.95 33.12
C LEU A 98 -19.71 1.52 34.25
N TYR A 99 -20.32 2.68 34.01
CA TYR A 99 -21.24 3.34 34.95
C TYR A 99 -22.71 3.30 34.52
N GLU A 100 -23.08 2.51 33.51
CA GLU A 100 -24.47 2.29 33.16
C GLU A 100 -25.25 1.73 34.36
N GLY A 101 -26.42 2.30 34.59
CA GLY A 101 -27.25 2.04 35.76
C GLY A 101 -26.83 2.79 37.03
N LYS A 102 -25.68 3.46 37.06
CA LYS A 102 -25.16 4.21 38.22
C LYS A 102 -25.32 5.72 38.02
N THR A 103 -25.30 6.46 39.13
CA THR A 103 -25.33 7.92 39.14
C THR A 103 -23.95 8.47 39.33
N ILE A 104 -23.52 9.38 38.44
CA ILE A 104 -22.25 10.13 38.51
C ILE A 104 -22.50 11.63 38.50
N ASP A 105 -21.49 12.39 38.82
CA ASP A 105 -21.51 13.87 38.76
C ASP A 105 -21.08 14.34 37.35
N PHE A 106 -21.72 15.41 36.88
CA PHE A 106 -21.39 16.09 35.63
C PHE A 106 -21.11 17.58 35.94
N ASP A 107 -19.99 18.12 35.46
CA ASP A 107 -19.65 19.53 35.55
C ASP A 107 -20.27 20.31 34.38
N LYS A 108 -21.17 21.23 34.68
CA LYS A 108 -21.77 22.18 33.71
C LYS A 108 -20.90 23.37 33.37
N GLY A 109 -19.76 23.49 34.05
CA GLY A 109 -18.92 24.66 34.00
C GLY A 109 -19.19 25.62 35.17
N GLY A 110 -18.20 26.44 35.53
CA GLY A 110 -18.31 27.38 36.65
C GLY A 110 -18.47 26.74 38.02
N GLY A 111 -18.11 25.47 38.19
CA GLY A 111 -18.22 24.73 39.45
C GLY A 111 -19.65 24.21 39.77
N GLN A 112 -20.55 24.27 38.81
CA GLN A 112 -21.89 23.72 38.98
C GLN A 112 -21.91 22.23 38.63
N LEU A 113 -22.16 21.38 39.63
CA LEU A 113 -22.31 19.93 39.46
C LEU A 113 -23.79 19.56 39.37
N VAL A 114 -24.08 18.61 38.49
CA VAL A 114 -25.38 17.96 38.37
C VAL A 114 -25.21 16.45 38.45
N LYS A 115 -26.10 15.80 39.21
CA LYS A 115 -26.13 14.32 39.26
C LYS A 115 -26.96 13.79 38.13
N GLY A 116 -26.38 12.81 37.41
CA GLY A 116 -27.10 12.12 36.35
C GLY A 116 -26.90 10.61 36.42
N LYS A 117 -27.98 9.86 36.25
CA LYS A 117 -27.90 8.39 36.13
C LYS A 117 -27.63 8.03 34.67
N VAL A 118 -26.57 7.30 34.44
CA VAL A 118 -26.23 6.82 33.10
C VAL A 118 -27.16 5.68 32.73
N ILE A 119 -28.10 5.92 31.84
CA ILE A 119 -29.04 4.90 31.35
C ILE A 119 -28.41 4.12 30.21
N ARG A 120 -27.67 4.81 29.34
CA ARG A 120 -26.89 4.27 28.22
C ARG A 120 -25.73 5.19 27.94
N SER A 121 -24.54 4.61 27.71
CA SER A 121 -23.31 5.36 27.46
C SER A 121 -23.20 5.89 26.03
N GLY A 122 -23.77 5.20 25.05
CA GLY A 122 -23.49 5.41 23.64
C GLY A 122 -22.13 4.85 23.20
N TYR A 123 -21.45 4.10 24.06
CA TYR A 123 -20.19 3.47 23.73
C TYR A 123 -20.36 2.39 22.67
N THR A 124 -19.51 2.44 21.65
CA THR A 124 -19.40 1.38 20.65
C THR A 124 -17.99 0.77 20.77
N PRO A 125 -17.89 -0.52 21.09
CA PRO A 125 -16.59 -1.19 21.20
C PRO A 125 -15.77 -1.05 19.92
N HIS A 126 -14.49 -0.75 20.07
CA HIS A 126 -13.54 -0.76 18.96
C HIS A 126 -13.22 -2.21 18.60
N ASN A 127 -14.04 -2.79 17.73
CA ASN A 127 -13.92 -4.19 17.37
C ASN A 127 -13.42 -4.36 15.94
N SER A 128 -12.10 -4.12 15.75
CA SER A 128 -11.41 -4.43 14.48
C SER A 128 -11.57 -5.90 14.07
N PHE A 129 -11.66 -6.80 15.05
CA PHE A 129 -11.93 -8.22 14.82
C PHE A 129 -13.33 -8.47 14.27
N ALA A 130 -14.36 -7.81 14.79
CA ALA A 130 -15.71 -7.95 14.24
C ALA A 130 -15.81 -7.38 12.82
N MET A 131 -15.13 -6.26 12.55
CA MET A 131 -15.05 -5.69 11.22
C MET A 131 -14.29 -6.63 10.25
N SER A 132 -13.21 -7.26 10.70
CA SER A 132 -12.45 -8.21 9.89
C SER A 132 -13.20 -9.53 9.68
N ARG A 133 -13.98 -10.00 10.66
CA ARG A 133 -14.68 -11.28 10.61
C ARG A 133 -16.05 -11.22 9.94
N TYR A 134 -16.80 -10.12 10.14
CA TYR A 134 -18.18 -10.01 9.68
C TYR A 134 -18.35 -8.99 8.53
N GLY A 135 -17.28 -8.30 8.13
CA GLY A 135 -17.27 -7.33 7.06
C GLY A 135 -17.71 -5.92 7.46
N GLN A 136 -17.38 -4.97 6.59
CA GLN A 136 -17.63 -3.55 6.81
C GLN A 136 -19.12 -3.22 6.85
N GLU A 137 -19.94 -3.91 6.07
CA GLU A 137 -21.41 -3.72 6.04
C GLU A 137 -22.07 -4.10 7.36
N TYR A 138 -21.66 -5.22 7.96
CA TYR A 138 -22.13 -5.63 9.28
C TYR A 138 -21.77 -4.60 10.36
N TYR A 139 -20.50 -4.13 10.32
CA TYR A 139 -20.02 -3.12 11.26
C TYR A 139 -20.76 -1.79 11.09
N GLN A 140 -20.94 -1.32 9.84
CA GLN A 140 -21.72 -0.12 9.54
C GLN A 140 -23.21 -0.28 9.92
N GLY A 141 -23.79 -1.45 9.72
CA GLY A 141 -25.16 -1.77 10.17
C GLY A 141 -25.31 -1.69 11.69
N GLN A 142 -24.34 -2.18 12.42
CA GLN A 142 -24.29 -2.04 13.89
C GLN A 142 -24.09 -0.57 14.32
N MET A 143 -23.24 0.17 13.62
CA MET A 143 -23.00 1.59 13.90
C MET A 143 -24.19 2.48 13.56
N SER A 144 -24.89 2.19 12.48
CA SER A 144 -26.09 2.96 12.08
C SER A 144 -27.36 2.60 12.86
N GLY A 145 -27.46 1.36 13.35
CA GLY A 145 -28.56 0.89 14.18
C GLY A 145 -28.37 1.14 15.68
N ALA A 146 -27.12 1.27 16.15
CA ALA A 146 -26.83 1.59 17.52
C ALA A 146 -27.12 3.07 17.78
N ALA A 147 -27.93 3.34 18.76
CA ALA A 147 -28.07 4.70 19.26
C ALA A 147 -26.76 5.11 19.93
N THR A 148 -25.87 5.75 19.16
CA THR A 148 -24.56 6.23 19.60
C THR A 148 -24.63 7.41 20.57
N GLN A 149 -25.83 7.94 20.79
CA GLN A 149 -26.04 9.03 21.73
C GLN A 149 -26.17 8.50 23.16
N PRO A 150 -25.47 9.12 24.13
CA PRO A 150 -25.67 8.80 25.53
C PRO A 150 -27.08 9.17 25.97
N VAL A 151 -27.63 8.39 26.89
CA VAL A 151 -28.93 8.68 27.54
C VAL A 151 -28.68 8.81 29.03
N ILE A 152 -28.93 10.00 29.55
CA ILE A 152 -28.73 10.34 30.97
C ILE A 152 -30.05 10.76 31.58
N GLU A 153 -30.39 10.21 32.72
CA GLU A 153 -31.57 10.63 33.51
C GLU A 153 -31.11 11.71 34.50
N VAL A 154 -31.68 12.89 34.41
CA VAL A 154 -31.45 14.02 35.30
C VAL A 154 -32.80 14.51 35.80
N ASP A 155 -32.99 14.55 37.13
CA ASP A 155 -34.25 14.96 37.76
C ASP A 155 -35.51 14.21 37.24
N GLY A 156 -35.34 12.90 36.98
CA GLY A 156 -36.42 12.05 36.45
C GLY A 156 -36.71 12.23 34.96
N GLN A 157 -35.93 13.02 34.23
CA GLN A 157 -36.07 13.26 32.81
C GLN A 157 -34.90 12.64 32.00
N LEU A 158 -35.24 11.96 30.93
CA LEU A 158 -34.23 11.40 30.01
C LEU A 158 -33.70 12.48 29.03
N ARG A 159 -32.38 12.57 28.94
CA ARG A 159 -31.67 13.44 27.98
C ARG A 159 -30.83 12.59 27.06
N PHE A 160 -30.88 12.90 25.77
CA PHE A 160 -30.05 12.25 24.73
C PHE A 160 -28.73 13.00 24.49
N SER A 161 -28.19 13.58 25.54
CA SER A 161 -26.87 14.25 25.55
C SER A 161 -26.34 14.28 27.00
N LEU A 162 -25.03 14.45 27.14
CA LEU A 162 -24.42 14.65 28.45
C LEU A 162 -24.88 15.99 29.04
N PRO A 163 -25.26 16.04 30.33
CA PRO A 163 -25.69 17.28 30.97
C PRO A 163 -24.50 18.21 31.31
N GLY A 164 -23.29 17.76 31.12
CA GLY A 164 -22.02 18.43 31.36
C GLY A 164 -20.86 17.47 31.15
N THR A 165 -19.62 17.86 31.48
CA THR A 165 -18.47 16.98 31.44
C THR A 165 -18.58 15.94 32.56
N PRO A 166 -18.54 14.62 32.26
CA PRO A 166 -18.67 13.59 33.28
C PRO A 166 -17.44 13.56 34.21
N ILE A 167 -17.68 13.43 35.49
CA ILE A 167 -16.65 13.26 36.52
C ILE A 167 -16.69 11.80 36.98
N PHE A 168 -15.62 11.08 36.65
CA PHE A 168 -15.52 9.68 37.05
C PHE A 168 -14.77 9.55 38.38
N PRO A 169 -15.18 8.59 39.24
CA PRO A 169 -14.33 8.15 40.33
C PRO A 169 -13.01 7.57 39.80
N SER A 170 -12.09 7.22 40.69
CA SER A 170 -10.82 6.57 40.31
C SER A 170 -11.05 5.36 39.41
N LEU A 171 -10.07 5.09 38.56
CA LEU A 171 -10.09 3.95 37.63
C LEU A 171 -10.29 2.62 38.39
N THR A 172 -11.12 1.76 37.83
CA THR A 172 -11.29 0.40 38.37
C THR A 172 -10.10 -0.49 37.99
N SER A 173 -9.90 -1.59 38.71
CA SER A 173 -8.86 -2.59 38.40
C SER A 173 -9.02 -3.22 36.99
N ASP A 174 -10.22 -3.11 36.42
CA ASP A 174 -10.55 -3.65 35.08
C ASP A 174 -10.30 -2.65 33.95
N SER A 175 -9.89 -1.44 34.26
CA SER A 175 -9.58 -0.43 33.26
C SER A 175 -8.21 -0.67 32.62
N ILE A 176 -8.13 -0.61 31.28
CA ILE A 176 -6.89 -0.74 30.55
C ILE A 176 -6.48 0.58 29.92
N LEU A 177 -5.20 0.95 30.03
CA LEU A 177 -4.63 2.16 29.41
C LEU A 177 -4.12 1.92 28.00
N LYS A 178 -3.74 0.68 27.71
CA LYS A 178 -3.25 0.21 26.40
C LYS A 178 -3.79 -1.17 26.13
N PRO A 179 -3.92 -1.58 24.85
CA PRO A 179 -4.31 -2.93 24.51
C PRO A 179 -3.42 -3.98 25.15
N ARG A 180 -4.01 -5.11 25.55
CA ARG A 180 -3.28 -6.19 26.23
C ARG A 180 -3.80 -7.58 25.83
N LEU A 181 -2.92 -8.56 25.95
CA LEU A 181 -3.24 -9.98 25.93
C LEU A 181 -3.14 -10.56 27.35
N GLU A 182 -4.11 -11.37 27.70
CA GLU A 182 -4.16 -12.13 28.95
C GLU A 182 -4.20 -13.60 28.58
N TRP A 183 -3.24 -14.39 29.11
CA TRP A 183 -3.14 -15.81 28.85
C TRP A 183 -3.23 -16.67 30.11
N ILE A 184 -3.82 -17.84 29.97
CA ILE A 184 -3.54 -18.97 30.83
C ILE A 184 -2.63 -19.91 30.04
N LEU A 185 -1.38 -20.04 30.47
CA LEU A 185 -0.36 -20.86 29.84
C LEU A 185 -0.09 -22.10 30.67
N ALA A 186 0.02 -23.26 30.02
CA ALA A 186 0.55 -24.48 30.66
C ALA A 186 1.97 -24.75 30.17
N THR A 187 2.85 -25.15 31.07
CA THR A 187 4.21 -25.61 30.74
C THR A 187 4.60 -26.86 31.56
N ASP A 188 5.41 -27.71 30.98
CA ASP A 188 5.91 -28.94 31.61
C ASP A 188 6.98 -28.68 32.70
N LYS A 189 7.71 -27.57 32.56
CA LYS A 189 8.86 -27.24 33.44
C LYS A 189 8.83 -25.77 33.84
N ALA A 190 9.20 -25.53 35.09
CA ALA A 190 9.47 -24.18 35.59
C ALA A 190 10.75 -23.62 34.94
N GLY A 191 10.78 -22.32 34.67
CA GLY A 191 11.98 -21.65 34.17
C GLY A 191 11.76 -20.23 33.70
N LYS A 192 12.91 -19.55 33.54
CA LYS A 192 12.99 -18.21 32.90
C LYS A 192 13.61 -18.38 31.53
N PHE A 193 12.87 -17.95 30.50
CA PHE A 193 13.34 -18.07 29.13
C PHE A 193 12.65 -17.02 28.24
N PRO A 194 13.29 -16.58 27.15
CA PRO A 194 12.65 -15.76 26.13
C PRO A 194 11.79 -16.66 25.24
N ALA A 195 10.49 -16.45 25.24
CA ALA A 195 9.59 -17.07 24.28
C ALA A 195 9.50 -16.22 23.01
N GLU A 196 9.50 -16.84 21.85
CA GLU A 196 9.16 -16.17 20.59
C GLU A 196 7.66 -15.93 20.57
N PHE A 197 7.29 -14.65 20.46
CA PHE A 197 5.92 -14.19 20.37
C PHE A 197 5.74 -13.47 19.03
N SER A 198 4.83 -13.96 18.20
CA SER A 198 4.51 -13.35 16.92
C SER A 198 3.01 -13.29 16.67
N TYR A 199 2.59 -12.29 15.92
CA TYR A 199 1.18 -12.07 15.57
C TYR A 199 1.04 -11.18 14.33
N ILE A 200 -0.13 -11.24 13.69
CA ILE A 200 -0.54 -10.33 12.63
C ILE A 200 -1.28 -9.16 13.24
N THR A 201 -1.02 -7.96 12.72
CA THR A 201 -1.75 -6.74 13.08
C THR A 201 -2.11 -5.96 11.83
N GLY A 202 -3.31 -5.41 11.79
CA GLY A 202 -3.68 -4.34 10.86
C GLY A 202 -3.09 -2.98 11.27
N GLY A 203 -3.34 -1.96 10.47
CA GLY A 203 -2.93 -0.59 10.76
C GLY A 203 -1.46 -0.29 10.48
N MET A 204 -0.80 -1.10 9.67
CA MET A 204 0.57 -0.87 9.23
C MET A 204 0.69 -1.18 7.75
N SER A 205 1.23 -0.25 6.98
CA SER A 205 1.41 -0.40 5.53
C SER A 205 2.70 0.22 5.05
N TRP A 206 3.10 -0.13 3.84
CA TRP A 206 4.18 0.54 3.16
C TRP A 206 3.90 0.70 1.66
N GLN A 207 4.56 1.67 1.03
CA GLN A 207 4.53 1.89 -0.41
C GLN A 207 5.87 2.41 -0.90
N ALA A 208 6.15 2.20 -2.19
CA ALA A 208 7.28 2.82 -2.86
C ALA A 208 6.85 4.11 -3.56
N ASP A 209 7.70 5.12 -3.47
CA ASP A 209 7.56 6.39 -4.19
C ASP A 209 8.87 6.68 -4.90
N TYR A 210 8.81 7.12 -6.16
CA TYR A 210 9.99 7.41 -6.98
C TYR A 210 9.94 8.85 -7.47
N ASN A 211 11.03 9.58 -7.26
CA ASN A 211 11.23 10.89 -7.83
C ASN A 211 12.27 10.80 -8.95
N ILE A 212 11.89 11.17 -10.16
CA ILE A 212 12.73 11.19 -11.34
C ILE A 212 12.99 12.64 -11.73
N VAL A 213 14.24 13.03 -11.75
CA VAL A 213 14.66 14.38 -12.12
C VAL A 213 15.39 14.32 -13.46
N ALA A 214 14.78 14.86 -14.49
CA ALA A 214 15.41 15.02 -15.81
C ALA A 214 16.19 16.33 -15.88
N PRO A 215 17.33 16.39 -16.61
CA PRO A 215 18.04 17.62 -16.90
C PRO A 215 17.21 18.53 -17.82
N GLU A 216 17.61 19.78 -18.01
CA GLU A 216 17.00 20.69 -18.97
C GLU A 216 16.99 20.08 -20.39
N LYS A 217 18.10 19.49 -20.80
CA LYS A 217 18.27 18.83 -22.10
C LYS A 217 18.87 17.44 -21.93
N GLY A 218 18.44 16.51 -22.78
CA GLY A 218 18.95 15.15 -22.81
C GLY A 218 18.06 14.13 -22.08
N ASP A 219 18.53 12.89 -22.08
CA ASP A 219 17.76 11.72 -21.69
C ASP A 219 18.30 11.00 -20.45
N LEU A 220 19.38 11.51 -19.84
CA LEU A 220 19.88 10.99 -18.58
C LEU A 220 19.07 11.57 -17.44
N VAL A 221 18.56 10.73 -16.55
CA VAL A 221 17.77 11.17 -15.41
C VAL A 221 18.38 10.66 -14.10
N ASP A 222 18.10 11.36 -13.02
CA ASP A 222 18.39 10.89 -11.67
C ASP A 222 17.10 10.32 -11.05
N ILE A 223 17.20 9.16 -10.42
CA ILE A 223 16.07 8.46 -9.78
C ILE A 223 16.35 8.27 -8.30
N VAL A 224 15.47 8.78 -7.46
CA VAL A 224 15.50 8.53 -6.02
C VAL A 224 14.22 7.80 -5.63
N GLY A 225 14.37 6.61 -5.06
CA GLY A 225 13.27 5.78 -4.57
C GLY A 225 13.17 5.85 -3.05
N TRP A 226 11.96 6.06 -2.56
CA TRP A 226 11.60 6.12 -1.15
C TRP A 226 10.67 4.98 -0.78
N VAL A 227 10.95 4.34 0.35
CA VAL A 227 9.98 3.52 1.07
C VAL A 227 9.26 4.42 2.07
N THR A 228 7.96 4.52 1.93
CA THR A 228 7.08 5.23 2.86
C THR A 228 6.34 4.20 3.70
N MET A 229 6.52 4.23 5.02
CA MET A 229 5.90 3.33 5.99
C MET A 229 4.97 4.12 6.90
N ASP A 230 3.75 3.64 7.06
CA ASP A 230 2.74 4.20 7.96
C ASP A 230 2.48 3.25 9.12
N ASN A 231 2.45 3.76 10.34
CA ASN A 231 2.11 3.02 11.54
C ASN A 231 0.91 3.65 12.25
N GLN A 232 -0.22 2.98 12.21
CA GLN A 232 -1.49 3.34 12.87
C GLN A 232 -1.92 2.25 13.86
N THR A 233 -0.97 1.44 14.35
CA THR A 233 -1.27 0.26 15.17
C THR A 233 -1.61 0.57 16.62
N GLY A 234 -1.44 1.82 17.07
CA GLY A 234 -1.55 2.21 18.49
C GLY A 234 -0.30 1.89 19.31
N LYS A 235 0.77 1.37 18.67
CA LYS A 235 2.01 0.99 19.33
C LYS A 235 3.24 1.58 18.63
N THR A 236 4.19 2.07 19.41
CA THR A 236 5.54 2.44 18.94
C THR A 236 6.46 1.22 18.94
N PHE A 237 7.22 1.02 17.87
CA PHE A 237 8.24 -0.01 17.75
C PHE A 237 9.61 0.63 17.75
N GLU A 238 10.28 0.58 18.89
CA GLU A 238 11.60 1.16 19.06
C GLU A 238 12.70 0.24 18.52
N ASN A 239 13.67 0.82 17.78
CA ASN A 239 14.81 0.10 17.22
C ASN A 239 14.44 -1.20 16.50
N ALA A 240 13.32 -1.22 15.79
CA ALA A 240 12.81 -2.38 15.10
C ALA A 240 13.67 -2.77 13.89
N ARG A 241 13.81 -4.07 13.67
CA ARG A 241 14.25 -4.62 12.40
C ARG A 241 13.07 -4.65 11.45
N ILE A 242 13.17 -3.96 10.32
CA ILE A 242 12.06 -3.83 9.38
C ILE A 242 12.37 -4.58 8.10
N LYS A 243 11.42 -5.40 7.70
CA LYS A 243 11.33 -6.05 6.41
C LYS A 243 10.04 -5.60 5.72
N LEU A 244 10.11 -5.43 4.41
CA LEU A 244 9.00 -4.99 3.58
C LEU A 244 8.72 -6.08 2.55
N MET A 245 7.51 -6.59 2.56
CA MET A 245 7.09 -7.62 1.61
C MET A 245 6.40 -6.94 0.44
N ALA A 246 6.95 -7.11 -0.76
CA ALA A 246 6.36 -6.66 -2.01
C ALA A 246 5.82 -7.84 -2.80
N GLY A 247 4.66 -7.66 -3.39
CA GLY A 247 3.91 -8.65 -4.15
C GLY A 247 2.49 -8.79 -3.60
N ASP A 248 1.61 -9.38 -4.40
CA ASP A 248 0.20 -9.58 -4.04
C ASP A 248 0.07 -10.80 -3.13
N VAL A 249 0.22 -10.58 -1.82
CA VAL A 249 0.06 -11.65 -0.82
C VAL A 249 -1.41 -11.99 -0.68
N ASN A 250 -1.75 -13.25 -0.92
CA ASN A 250 -3.13 -13.71 -0.79
C ASN A 250 -3.53 -13.81 0.70
N LYS A 251 -4.03 -12.71 1.24
CA LYS A 251 -4.67 -12.67 2.55
C LYS A 251 -6.19 -12.70 2.35
N MET A 252 -6.85 -13.70 2.91
CA MET A 252 -8.31 -13.78 2.87
C MET A 252 -8.91 -12.57 3.58
N GLN A 253 -9.62 -11.73 2.82
CA GLN A 253 -10.41 -10.65 3.40
C GLN A 253 -11.77 -11.23 3.78
N PRO A 254 -12.25 -10.98 5.01
CA PRO A 254 -13.58 -11.39 5.44
C PRO A 254 -14.64 -10.75 4.55
N GLY A 255 -15.50 -11.58 3.92
CA GLY A 255 -16.61 -11.12 3.08
C GLY A 255 -16.44 -11.30 1.57
N MET A 256 -15.29 -11.73 1.07
CA MET A 256 -15.17 -12.14 -0.35
C MET A 256 -15.72 -13.55 -0.56
N SER A 257 -16.76 -13.64 -1.37
CA SER A 257 -17.28 -14.93 -1.86
C SER A 257 -16.29 -15.53 -2.86
N GLY A 258 -16.06 -16.85 -2.80
CA GLY A 258 -15.01 -17.58 -3.50
C GLY A 258 -15.08 -17.60 -5.05
N ARG A 259 -15.62 -16.56 -5.69
CA ARG A 259 -15.66 -16.42 -7.16
C ARG A 259 -14.51 -15.63 -7.79
N ASP A 260 -13.76 -14.87 -6.98
CA ASP A 260 -12.69 -13.99 -7.48
C ASP A 260 -11.29 -14.65 -7.45
N TYR A 261 -11.22 -15.95 -7.11
CA TYR A 261 -9.97 -16.67 -6.82
C TYR A 261 -9.16 -17.12 -8.05
N VAL A 262 -9.61 -16.91 -9.27
CA VAL A 262 -9.05 -17.62 -10.45
C VAL A 262 -8.10 -16.79 -11.32
N ALA A 263 -7.84 -15.55 -11.03
CA ALA A 263 -7.20 -14.65 -11.99
C ALA A 263 -5.85 -14.03 -11.58
N MET A 264 -4.91 -14.75 -10.92
CA MET A 264 -3.52 -14.26 -10.88
C MET A 264 -2.51 -15.37 -10.60
N LYS A 265 -1.74 -15.74 -11.62
CA LYS A 265 -0.46 -16.50 -11.47
C LYS A 265 0.56 -16.10 -12.52
N SER A 266 1.78 -15.83 -12.03
CA SER A 266 3.14 -15.94 -12.62
C SER A 266 3.89 -14.63 -12.82
N ALA A 267 5.19 -14.46 -12.57
CA ALA A 267 6.38 -15.26 -12.50
C ALA A 267 7.57 -14.45 -11.92
N ALA A 268 8.66 -15.16 -11.57
CA ALA A 268 9.72 -14.78 -10.67
C ALA A 268 11.12 -14.53 -11.28
N GLN A 269 12.02 -13.98 -10.40
CA GLN A 269 13.49 -14.16 -10.23
C GLN A 269 14.45 -13.22 -10.99
N ALA A 270 15.62 -12.80 -10.46
CA ALA A 270 16.40 -12.78 -9.24
C ALA A 270 17.58 -11.76 -9.31
N GLY A 271 17.95 -11.19 -8.24
CA GLY A 271 19.16 -10.84 -7.52
C GLY A 271 20.33 -10.01 -8.07
N ALA A 272 20.78 -8.96 -7.33
CA ALA A 272 22.09 -8.76 -6.71
C ALA A 272 22.37 -7.30 -6.26
N LEU A 273 22.87 -7.18 -5.04
CA LEU A 273 23.73 -6.26 -4.25
C LEU A 273 23.72 -4.73 -4.54
N GLY A 274 23.32 -3.98 -3.59
CA GLY A 274 23.64 -3.17 -2.51
C GLY A 274 23.27 -1.73 -2.41
N PRO A 275 22.16 -1.20 -2.01
CA PRO A 275 21.99 0.06 -1.26
C PRO A 275 21.39 -0.19 0.14
N PRO A 276 21.02 0.85 0.94
CA PRO A 276 20.64 0.73 2.36
C PRO A 276 19.47 -0.20 2.67
N VAL A 277 18.92 -0.82 1.65
CA VAL A 277 17.91 -1.88 1.72
C VAL A 277 18.44 -3.07 0.92
N SER A 278 18.57 -4.23 1.54
CA SER A 278 18.86 -5.48 0.85
C SER A 278 17.58 -6.14 0.39
N GLU A 279 17.56 -6.67 -0.82
CA GLU A 279 16.44 -7.39 -1.40
C GLU A 279 16.77 -8.89 -1.45
N LYS A 280 15.78 -9.72 -1.21
CA LYS A 280 15.85 -11.17 -1.33
C LYS A 280 14.54 -11.70 -1.89
N ALA A 281 14.62 -12.55 -2.91
CA ALA A 281 13.47 -13.36 -3.31
C ALA A 281 13.03 -14.27 -2.17
N PHE A 282 11.76 -14.23 -1.83
CA PHE A 282 11.16 -15.03 -0.77
C PHE A 282 9.86 -15.64 -1.32
N ASP A 283 9.92 -16.95 -1.67
CA ASP A 283 8.87 -17.60 -2.43
C ASP A 283 8.60 -16.83 -3.74
N GLU A 284 7.38 -16.47 -4.07
CA GLU A 284 6.98 -15.67 -5.23
C GLU A 284 6.99 -14.15 -4.97
N TYR A 285 7.57 -13.71 -3.84
CA TYR A 285 7.60 -12.31 -3.36
C TYR A 285 9.02 -11.77 -3.29
N HIS A 286 9.13 -10.44 -3.16
CA HIS A 286 10.38 -9.77 -2.88
C HIS A 286 10.38 -9.20 -1.46
N LEU A 287 11.37 -9.59 -0.68
CA LEU A 287 11.57 -9.17 0.70
C LEU A 287 12.71 -8.14 0.76
N TYR A 288 12.38 -6.90 1.02
CA TYR A 288 13.33 -5.82 1.22
C TYR A 288 13.62 -5.67 2.70
N THR A 289 14.88 -5.73 3.09
CA THR A 289 15.30 -5.59 4.49
C THR A 289 16.02 -4.26 4.67
N LEU A 290 15.58 -3.45 5.63
CA LEU A 290 16.32 -2.26 6.02
C LEU A 290 17.60 -2.67 6.74
N GLU A 291 18.76 -2.22 6.28
CA GLU A 291 20.06 -2.57 6.84
C GLU A 291 20.25 -2.08 8.28
N ARG A 292 19.63 -0.97 8.61
CA ARG A 292 19.67 -0.39 9.96
C ARG A 292 18.33 -0.56 10.67
N THR A 293 18.38 -0.80 11.97
CA THR A 293 17.21 -0.71 12.82
C THR A 293 16.67 0.72 12.84
N THR A 294 15.37 0.86 12.98
CA THR A 294 14.72 2.18 13.07
C THR A 294 13.54 2.13 14.04
N THR A 295 13.26 3.27 14.66
CA THR A 295 12.05 3.43 15.46
C THR A 295 10.89 3.86 14.56
N LEU A 296 9.79 3.13 14.61
CA LEU A 296 8.56 3.45 13.92
C LEU A 296 7.49 3.78 14.96
N ARG A 297 7.24 5.10 15.16
CA ARG A 297 6.31 5.58 16.19
C ARG A 297 4.86 5.36 15.75
N ASP A 298 3.99 5.24 16.74
CA ASP A 298 2.54 5.28 16.46
C ASP A 298 2.15 6.59 15.79
N ARG A 299 1.27 6.53 14.80
CA ARG A 299 0.81 7.66 13.97
C ARG A 299 1.95 8.40 13.25
N GLU A 300 3.01 7.67 12.92
CA GLU A 300 4.15 8.20 12.16
C GLU A 300 4.12 7.67 10.73
N THR A 301 4.31 8.57 9.76
CA THR A 301 4.71 8.25 8.39
C THR A 301 6.22 8.43 8.30
N LYS A 302 6.94 7.35 8.04
CA LYS A 302 8.40 7.35 7.94
C LYS A 302 8.85 7.03 6.52
N GLN A 303 9.77 7.82 6.01
CA GLN A 303 10.41 7.59 4.71
C GLN A 303 11.87 7.17 4.87
N VAL A 304 12.26 6.17 4.09
CA VAL A 304 13.65 5.68 3.99
C VAL A 304 14.01 5.57 2.52
N GLU A 305 15.13 6.18 2.14
CA GLU A 305 15.66 6.03 0.78
C GLU A 305 16.11 4.58 0.56
N PHE A 306 15.73 3.98 -0.58
CA PHE A 306 16.12 2.62 -0.95
C PHE A 306 16.77 2.51 -2.32
N ILE A 307 16.58 3.52 -3.17
CA ILE A 307 17.25 3.66 -4.47
C ILE A 307 17.79 5.07 -4.61
N HIS A 308 19.03 5.14 -5.05
CA HIS A 308 19.67 6.36 -5.52
C HIS A 308 20.45 6.05 -6.78
N ALA A 309 19.87 6.30 -7.94
CA ALA A 309 20.49 6.03 -9.23
C ALA A 309 20.67 7.34 -10.00
N ALA A 310 21.92 7.67 -10.30
CA ALA A 310 22.26 8.83 -11.10
C ALA A 310 22.54 8.43 -12.54
N ALA A 311 22.27 9.34 -13.48
CA ALA A 311 22.54 9.18 -14.90
C ALA A 311 21.88 7.94 -15.54
N VAL A 312 20.68 7.62 -15.13
CA VAL A 312 19.89 6.55 -15.74
C VAL A 312 19.51 6.96 -17.15
N THR A 313 19.90 6.14 -18.12
CA THR A 313 19.59 6.38 -19.55
C THR A 313 18.12 6.10 -19.79
N THR A 314 17.40 7.11 -20.30
CA THR A 314 16.00 6.99 -20.70
C THR A 314 15.82 7.31 -22.18
N LYS A 315 14.71 6.89 -22.76
CA LYS A 315 14.30 7.28 -24.10
C LYS A 315 12.95 7.96 -24.04
N GLN A 316 12.82 9.15 -24.62
CA GLN A 316 11.54 9.80 -24.81
C GLN A 316 10.86 9.25 -26.05
N LEU A 317 9.59 8.90 -25.92
CA LEU A 317 8.75 8.39 -27.00
C LEU A 317 7.51 9.27 -27.15
N TYR A 318 7.07 9.47 -28.38
CA TYR A 318 5.77 10.06 -28.68
C TYR A 318 4.86 8.97 -29.22
N ILE A 319 3.66 8.84 -28.64
CA ILE A 319 2.68 7.83 -29.04
C ILE A 319 1.38 8.55 -29.39
N TYR A 320 0.92 8.34 -30.60
CA TYR A 320 -0.41 8.73 -31.02
C TYR A 320 -1.31 7.49 -31.03
N ASP A 321 -2.11 7.34 -29.99
CA ASP A 321 -3.21 6.39 -29.93
C ASP A 321 -4.50 7.18 -30.14
N GLY A 322 -4.92 7.26 -31.37
CA GLY A 322 -6.03 8.12 -31.79
C GLY A 322 -7.41 7.53 -31.53
N VAL A 323 -7.50 6.22 -31.29
CA VAL A 323 -8.79 5.54 -31.09
C VAL A 323 -9.38 5.90 -29.75
N LYS A 324 -10.63 6.37 -29.76
CA LYS A 324 -11.41 6.63 -28.55
C LYS A 324 -12.67 5.76 -28.60
N LEU A 325 -12.74 4.78 -27.72
CA LEU A 325 -13.94 3.98 -27.50
C LEU A 325 -14.54 4.36 -26.14
N ASP A 326 -15.83 4.74 -26.13
CA ASP A 326 -16.56 4.94 -24.90
C ASP A 326 -17.01 3.58 -24.35
N PRO A 327 -16.43 3.11 -23.22
CA PRO A 327 -16.79 1.82 -22.64
C PRO A 327 -18.27 1.75 -22.23
N ASN A 328 -18.86 2.86 -21.84
CA ASN A 328 -20.27 2.89 -21.42
C ASN A 328 -21.23 2.72 -22.60
N ARG A 329 -20.87 3.30 -23.77
CA ARG A 329 -21.67 3.20 -25.00
C ARG A 329 -21.73 1.79 -25.55
N TYR A 330 -20.63 1.03 -25.48
CA TYR A 330 -20.48 -0.27 -26.11
C TYR A 330 -20.47 -1.45 -25.11
N ASN A 331 -20.70 -1.15 -23.81
CA ASN A 331 -20.76 -2.18 -22.78
C ASN A 331 -21.95 -3.12 -23.02
N GLY A 332 -21.69 -4.42 -23.05
CA GLY A 332 -22.71 -5.46 -23.27
C GLY A 332 -23.19 -5.61 -24.72
N TRP A 333 -22.58 -4.92 -25.67
CA TRP A 333 -22.91 -5.12 -27.07
C TRP A 333 -22.44 -6.50 -27.56
N ALA A 334 -23.35 -7.19 -28.26
CA ALA A 334 -22.98 -8.42 -28.96
C ALA A 334 -22.09 -8.10 -30.16
N TRP A 335 -21.23 -9.05 -30.55
CA TRP A 335 -20.31 -8.90 -31.68
C TRP A 335 -21.02 -8.53 -33.00
N GLU A 336 -22.23 -9.02 -33.23
CA GLU A 336 -23.04 -8.69 -34.42
C GLU A 336 -23.35 -7.18 -34.45
N ASN A 337 -23.64 -6.56 -33.32
CA ASN A 337 -23.90 -5.12 -33.24
C ASN A 337 -22.64 -4.33 -33.56
N ILE A 338 -21.50 -4.71 -32.97
CA ILE A 338 -20.21 -4.07 -33.23
C ILE A 338 -19.80 -4.16 -34.69
N ARG A 339 -20.03 -5.33 -35.34
CA ARG A 339 -19.74 -5.55 -36.75
C ARG A 339 -20.53 -4.64 -37.67
N ASN A 340 -21.79 -4.37 -37.34
CA ASN A 340 -22.71 -3.63 -38.18
C ASN A 340 -22.78 -2.13 -37.86
N ASP A 341 -22.24 -1.70 -36.72
CA ASP A 341 -22.27 -0.29 -36.36
C ASP A 341 -21.25 0.53 -37.15
N HIS A 342 -21.77 1.42 -37.99
CA HIS A 342 -20.97 2.36 -38.77
C HIS A 342 -20.21 3.39 -37.92
N SER A 343 -20.57 3.61 -36.69
CA SER A 343 -19.92 4.58 -35.81
C SER A 343 -18.87 3.99 -34.89
N TYR A 344 -18.79 2.67 -34.78
CA TYR A 344 -17.84 1.99 -33.91
C TYR A 344 -16.38 2.32 -34.27
N GLY A 345 -15.61 2.79 -33.30
CA GLY A 345 -14.18 3.11 -33.49
C GLY A 345 -13.89 4.33 -34.37
N THR A 346 -14.90 5.19 -34.66
CA THR A 346 -14.69 6.41 -35.44
C THR A 346 -14.36 7.63 -34.58
N GLU A 347 -14.67 7.58 -33.28
CA GLU A 347 -14.28 8.67 -32.38
C GLU A 347 -12.76 8.67 -32.23
N SER A 348 -12.18 9.86 -32.24
CA SER A 348 -10.73 10.02 -32.10
C SER A 348 -10.38 11.15 -31.14
N ASN A 349 -9.13 11.14 -30.66
CA ASN A 349 -8.58 12.23 -29.88
C ASN A 349 -7.33 12.81 -30.58
N PRO A 350 -7.02 14.10 -30.43
CA PRO A 350 -5.87 14.72 -31.08
C PRO A 350 -4.57 14.62 -30.25
N LYS A 351 -4.61 14.05 -29.04
CA LYS A 351 -3.51 14.10 -28.09
C LYS A 351 -2.43 13.08 -28.42
N ILE A 352 -1.18 13.53 -28.39
CA ILE A 352 -0.02 12.67 -28.54
C ILE A 352 0.63 12.53 -27.16
N TRP A 353 0.74 11.30 -26.69
CA TRP A 353 1.30 10.98 -25.39
C TRP A 353 2.83 11.13 -25.43
N VAL A 354 3.37 11.72 -24.35
CA VAL A 354 4.79 11.74 -24.08
C VAL A 354 5.07 10.62 -23.07
N MET A 355 5.89 9.66 -23.49
CA MET A 355 6.31 8.56 -22.64
C MET A 355 7.80 8.62 -22.40
N ARG A 356 8.25 8.15 -21.25
CA ARG A 356 9.64 7.84 -20.98
C ARG A 356 9.82 6.35 -20.76
N GLU A 357 10.83 5.80 -21.38
CA GLU A 357 11.16 4.38 -21.33
C GLU A 357 12.59 4.20 -20.83
N PHE A 358 12.81 3.27 -19.91
CA PHE A 358 14.13 2.87 -19.45
C PHE A 358 14.13 1.42 -18.97
N VAL A 359 15.31 0.79 -18.97
CA VAL A 359 15.47 -0.60 -18.54
C VAL A 359 15.92 -0.63 -17.09
N ASN A 360 15.27 -1.46 -16.27
CA ASN A 360 15.67 -1.72 -14.89
C ASN A 360 16.87 -2.67 -14.84
N SER A 361 18.04 -2.23 -15.28
CA SER A 361 19.25 -3.06 -15.37
C SER A 361 20.43 -2.48 -14.61
N GLN A 362 21.37 -3.34 -14.24
CA GLN A 362 22.62 -2.93 -13.61
C GLN A 362 23.46 -2.00 -14.49
N THR A 363 23.47 -2.23 -15.80
CA THR A 363 24.15 -1.38 -16.78
C THR A 363 23.53 0.01 -16.87
N ASN A 364 22.30 0.14 -16.41
CA ASN A 364 21.57 1.41 -16.32
C ASN A 364 21.47 1.94 -14.89
N HIS A 365 22.40 1.56 -14.02
CA HIS A 365 22.52 2.00 -12.61
C HIS A 365 21.34 1.60 -11.70
N LEU A 366 20.50 0.69 -12.18
CA LEU A 366 19.37 0.07 -11.48
C LEU A 366 19.64 -1.43 -11.27
N GLY A 367 18.68 -2.33 -11.50
CA GLY A 367 18.91 -3.78 -11.48
C GLY A 367 18.51 -4.46 -10.19
N MET A 368 17.84 -3.74 -9.29
CA MET A 368 17.07 -4.29 -8.20
C MET A 368 15.61 -4.39 -8.65
N PRO A 369 14.84 -5.43 -8.30
CA PRO A 369 13.40 -5.43 -8.52
C PRO A 369 12.78 -4.15 -7.94
N LEU A 370 11.91 -3.49 -8.70
CA LEU A 370 11.27 -2.25 -8.28
C LEU A 370 9.86 -2.56 -7.80
N PRO A 371 9.53 -2.25 -6.54
CA PRO A 371 8.16 -2.38 -6.04
C PRO A 371 7.20 -1.49 -6.81
N LYS A 372 5.93 -1.93 -6.90
CA LYS A 372 4.84 -1.09 -7.37
C LYS A 372 4.82 0.21 -6.59
N GLY A 373 4.71 1.34 -7.30
CA GLY A 373 4.76 2.62 -6.65
C GLY A 373 4.46 3.80 -7.55
N ARG A 374 4.29 4.95 -6.92
CA ARG A 374 4.04 6.22 -7.60
C ARG A 374 5.35 6.82 -8.06
N VAL A 375 5.39 7.26 -9.30
CA VAL A 375 6.53 7.93 -9.92
C VAL A 375 6.16 9.38 -10.20
N ARG A 376 6.96 10.31 -9.72
CA ARG A 376 6.85 11.73 -10.00
C ARG A 376 8.00 12.18 -10.87
N PHE A 377 7.68 12.91 -11.94
CA PHE A 377 8.64 13.48 -12.87
C PHE A 377 8.84 14.95 -12.60
N TYR A 378 10.10 15.32 -12.56
CA TYR A 378 10.56 16.69 -12.50
C TYR A 378 11.55 16.95 -13.64
N ARG A 379 11.58 18.18 -14.12
CA ARG A 379 12.60 18.62 -15.09
C ARG A 379 13.28 19.86 -14.56
N ARG A 380 14.60 19.93 -14.74
CA ARG A 380 15.35 21.16 -14.50
C ARG A 380 15.00 22.17 -15.57
N ASN A 381 14.77 23.42 -15.16
CA ASN A 381 14.60 24.56 -16.04
C ASN A 381 15.97 25.25 -16.29
N ASP A 382 16.02 26.24 -17.16
CA ASP A 382 17.22 27.04 -17.47
C ASP A 382 17.76 27.81 -16.25
N ASP A 383 16.91 28.16 -15.30
CA ASP A 383 17.25 28.77 -14.00
C ASP A 383 17.75 27.74 -12.95
N SER A 384 17.93 26.47 -13.33
CA SER A 384 18.31 25.34 -12.49
C SER A 384 17.25 24.91 -11.46
N GLN A 385 16.07 25.50 -11.44
CA GLN A 385 14.94 25.04 -10.63
C GLN A 385 14.33 23.77 -11.22
N ILE A 386 13.66 22.98 -10.40
CA ILE A 386 12.97 21.78 -10.82
C ILE A 386 11.48 22.03 -10.91
N GLU A 387 10.90 21.73 -12.07
CA GLU A 387 9.47 21.87 -12.32
C GLU A 387 8.81 20.47 -12.36
N PHE A 388 7.68 20.33 -11.70
CA PHE A 388 6.89 19.12 -11.77
C PHE A 388 6.26 18.99 -13.17
N THR A 389 6.50 17.87 -13.84
CA THR A 389 6.02 17.64 -15.22
C THR A 389 4.98 16.54 -15.33
N GLY A 390 4.78 15.72 -14.29
CA GLY A 390 3.74 14.71 -14.28
C GLY A 390 3.99 13.61 -13.25
N GLU A 391 2.98 12.79 -13.05
CA GLU A 391 3.08 11.59 -12.21
C GLU A 391 2.39 10.39 -12.85
N ASN A 392 2.83 9.21 -12.45
CA ASN A 392 2.27 7.93 -12.87
C ASN A 392 2.47 6.86 -11.79
N VAL A 393 2.06 5.64 -12.06
CA VAL A 393 2.30 4.47 -11.22
C VAL A 393 3.04 3.43 -12.07
N ILE A 394 4.05 2.80 -11.49
CA ILE A 394 4.67 1.58 -12.04
C ILE A 394 4.16 0.36 -11.28
N ASP A 395 4.02 -0.75 -11.98
CA ASP A 395 3.79 -2.05 -11.36
C ASP A 395 5.09 -2.66 -10.83
N HIS A 396 4.98 -3.77 -10.09
CA HIS A 396 6.14 -4.56 -9.69
C HIS A 396 6.97 -4.90 -10.93
N THR A 397 8.18 -4.39 -10.98
CA THR A 397 9.04 -4.50 -12.15
C THR A 397 10.27 -5.31 -11.81
N PRO A 398 10.41 -6.52 -12.34
CA PRO A 398 11.60 -7.34 -12.18
C PRO A 398 12.86 -6.68 -12.73
N ARG A 399 13.99 -7.25 -12.39
CA ARG A 399 15.27 -6.88 -13.01
C ARG A 399 15.23 -7.15 -14.51
N ASP A 400 15.95 -6.31 -15.26
CA ASP A 400 16.14 -6.34 -16.73
C ASP A 400 14.84 -6.11 -17.54
N GLU A 401 13.74 -5.75 -16.89
CA GLU A 401 12.49 -5.37 -17.54
C GLU A 401 12.45 -3.89 -17.91
N THR A 402 11.66 -3.60 -18.95
CA THR A 402 11.48 -2.23 -19.46
C THR A 402 10.31 -1.54 -18.78
N ILE A 403 10.60 -0.38 -18.22
CA ILE A 403 9.60 0.52 -17.62
C ILE A 403 9.24 1.59 -18.64
N ARG A 404 7.94 1.76 -18.88
CA ARG A 404 7.40 2.82 -19.72
C ARG A 404 6.41 3.66 -18.93
N ILE A 405 6.65 4.96 -18.85
CA ILE A 405 5.91 5.86 -18.00
C ILE A 405 5.34 7.01 -18.84
N TYR A 406 4.04 7.24 -18.69
CA TYR A 406 3.37 8.40 -19.26
C TYR A 406 3.71 9.66 -18.44
N THR A 407 4.22 10.70 -19.10
CA THR A 407 4.61 11.98 -18.48
C THR A 407 3.72 13.15 -18.85
N GLY A 408 2.78 12.97 -19.77
CA GLY A 408 1.85 14.02 -20.20
C GLY A 408 1.58 13.98 -21.69
N ASN A 409 0.93 14.99 -22.22
CA ASN A 409 0.66 15.16 -23.65
C ASN A 409 1.59 16.20 -24.27
N ALA A 410 2.05 15.94 -25.49
CA ALA A 410 2.84 16.89 -26.24
C ALA A 410 1.97 18.07 -26.67
N PHE A 411 2.40 19.29 -26.36
CA PHE A 411 1.68 20.51 -26.74
C PHE A 411 1.81 20.83 -28.23
N ASP A 412 3.02 20.66 -28.78
CA ASP A 412 3.35 21.00 -30.15
C ASP A 412 3.19 19.85 -31.15
N LEU A 413 2.55 18.76 -30.75
CA LEU A 413 2.24 17.62 -31.61
C LEU A 413 0.73 17.37 -31.59
N THR A 414 0.14 17.20 -32.78
CA THR A 414 -1.30 16.96 -32.88
C THR A 414 -1.57 15.82 -33.85
N GLY A 415 -2.46 14.91 -33.46
CA GLY A 415 -2.92 13.82 -34.30
C GLY A 415 -4.36 14.05 -34.77
N GLU A 416 -4.68 13.50 -35.92
CA GLU A 416 -6.02 13.44 -36.49
C GLU A 416 -6.24 12.06 -37.08
N ARG A 417 -7.36 11.42 -36.80
CA ARG A 417 -7.69 10.10 -37.30
C ARG A 417 -9.10 10.12 -37.88
N THR A 418 -9.21 9.81 -39.16
CA THR A 418 -10.47 9.84 -39.88
C THR A 418 -10.70 8.50 -40.59
N ARG A 419 -11.87 7.91 -40.42
CA ARG A 419 -12.26 6.79 -41.19
C ARG A 419 -12.74 7.27 -42.56
N THR A 420 -12.09 6.78 -43.63
CA THR A 420 -12.38 7.18 -45.00
C THR A 420 -13.35 6.24 -45.71
N ASN A 421 -13.37 4.97 -45.33
CA ASN A 421 -14.30 3.99 -45.92
C ASN A 421 -14.69 2.92 -44.91
N TYR A 422 -15.93 2.41 -45.04
CA TYR A 422 -16.42 1.23 -44.33
C TYR A 422 -17.43 0.49 -45.21
N THR A 423 -17.11 -0.75 -45.52
CA THR A 423 -17.98 -1.62 -46.31
C THR A 423 -18.15 -2.97 -45.67
N VAL A 424 -19.38 -3.45 -45.54
CA VAL A 424 -19.72 -4.80 -45.12
C VAL A 424 -20.30 -5.52 -46.36
N GLU A 425 -19.75 -6.64 -46.72
CA GLU A 425 -20.28 -7.46 -47.83
C GLU A 425 -21.44 -8.32 -47.34
N ASN A 426 -22.65 -8.00 -47.78
CA ASN A 426 -23.85 -8.75 -47.48
C ASN A 426 -23.73 -10.17 -48.03
N GLY A 427 -23.96 -11.19 -47.20
CA GLY A 427 -23.84 -12.59 -47.53
C GLY A 427 -22.41 -13.15 -47.51
N LYS A 428 -21.40 -12.31 -47.26
CA LYS A 428 -20.05 -12.72 -46.92
C LYS A 428 -19.73 -12.20 -45.53
N SER A 429 -19.16 -13.02 -44.68
CA SER A 429 -18.77 -12.65 -43.33
C SER A 429 -17.50 -11.80 -43.36
N THR A 430 -17.51 -10.67 -44.08
CA THR A 430 -16.33 -9.83 -44.27
C THR A 430 -16.67 -8.33 -44.18
N ALA A 431 -15.73 -7.52 -43.72
CA ALA A 431 -15.79 -6.05 -43.77
C ALA A 431 -14.42 -5.45 -44.10
N ASN A 432 -14.44 -4.33 -44.81
CA ASN A 432 -13.25 -3.49 -45.01
C ASN A 432 -13.45 -2.14 -44.34
N GLU A 433 -12.42 -1.66 -43.64
CA GLU A 433 -12.40 -0.43 -42.92
C GLU A 433 -11.10 0.33 -43.23
N SER A 434 -11.20 1.54 -43.80
CA SER A 434 -10.04 2.35 -44.20
C SER A 434 -9.95 3.59 -43.33
N PHE A 435 -8.73 3.92 -42.94
CA PHE A 435 -8.42 5.10 -42.13
C PHE A 435 -7.34 5.95 -42.78
N GLU A 436 -7.45 7.26 -42.57
CA GLU A 436 -6.42 8.24 -42.77
C GLU A 436 -6.02 8.84 -41.42
N ILE A 437 -4.72 8.85 -41.13
CA ILE A 437 -4.14 9.35 -39.88
C ILE A 437 -3.12 10.43 -40.24
N LYS A 438 -3.33 11.63 -39.74
CA LYS A 438 -2.40 12.77 -39.89
C LYS A 438 -1.75 13.09 -38.57
N VAL A 439 -0.42 13.23 -38.55
CA VAL A 439 0.32 13.67 -37.38
C VAL A 439 1.12 14.91 -37.76
N ARG A 440 0.92 16.00 -37.01
CA ARG A 440 1.54 17.31 -37.25
C ARG A 440 2.58 17.58 -36.17
N ASN A 441 3.74 18.05 -36.59
CA ASN A 441 4.84 18.48 -35.75
C ASN A 441 5.04 20.00 -35.87
N HIS A 442 4.74 20.75 -34.82
CA HIS A 442 4.98 22.19 -34.71
C HIS A 442 6.30 22.56 -34.03
N LYS A 443 7.11 21.53 -33.68
CA LYS A 443 8.45 21.73 -33.13
C LYS A 443 9.46 22.07 -34.22
N LYS A 444 10.56 22.72 -33.82
CA LYS A 444 11.67 23.08 -34.72
C LYS A 444 12.69 21.96 -34.94
N GLN A 445 12.38 20.76 -34.48
CA GLN A 445 13.21 19.55 -34.64
C GLN A 445 12.36 18.39 -35.14
N PRO A 446 12.96 17.42 -35.85
CA PRO A 446 12.21 16.21 -36.26
C PRO A 446 11.81 15.41 -35.02
N VAL A 447 10.71 14.71 -35.10
CA VAL A 447 10.20 13.85 -34.03
C VAL A 447 9.81 12.48 -34.57
N ASP A 448 10.14 11.44 -33.80
CA ASP A 448 9.68 10.07 -34.06
C ASP A 448 8.39 9.83 -33.26
N VAL A 449 7.31 9.50 -33.96
CA VAL A 449 6.01 9.19 -33.36
C VAL A 449 5.65 7.74 -33.70
N ARG A 450 5.15 6.99 -32.72
CA ARG A 450 4.50 5.70 -32.94
C ARG A 450 3.01 5.92 -33.04
N VAL A 451 2.43 5.66 -34.18
CA VAL A 451 0.98 5.69 -34.39
C VAL A 451 0.44 4.31 -34.10
N VAL A 452 -0.42 4.22 -33.09
CA VAL A 452 -1.01 2.96 -32.61
C VAL A 452 -2.44 2.84 -33.12
N GLU A 453 -2.76 1.72 -33.73
CA GLU A 453 -4.09 1.39 -34.19
C GLU A 453 -4.60 0.07 -33.63
N HIS A 454 -5.85 0.07 -33.19
CA HIS A 454 -6.51 -1.07 -32.56
C HIS A 454 -7.58 -1.65 -33.47
N LEU A 455 -7.42 -2.92 -33.80
CA LEU A 455 -8.28 -3.65 -34.74
C LEU A 455 -9.35 -4.45 -33.99
N TYR A 456 -10.19 -3.76 -33.22
CA TYR A 456 -11.16 -4.39 -32.30
C TYR A 456 -12.45 -4.90 -32.96
N ARG A 457 -12.66 -4.64 -34.26
CA ARG A 457 -13.92 -4.98 -34.90
C ARG A 457 -14.10 -6.50 -35.17
N GLY A 458 -13.02 -7.26 -35.25
CA GLY A 458 -13.06 -8.68 -35.46
C GLY A 458 -11.81 -9.41 -34.99
N LEU A 459 -11.95 -10.70 -34.67
CA LEU A 459 -10.83 -11.54 -34.22
C LEU A 459 -9.86 -11.87 -35.37
N ASN A 460 -10.40 -12.10 -36.57
CA ASN A 460 -9.61 -12.41 -37.76
C ASN A 460 -9.52 -11.15 -38.63
N TRP A 461 -8.31 -10.69 -38.85
CA TRP A 461 -8.06 -9.52 -39.68
C TRP A 461 -6.71 -9.62 -40.39
N ASN A 462 -6.59 -8.88 -41.47
CA ASN A 462 -5.33 -8.58 -42.15
C ASN A 462 -5.37 -7.13 -42.66
N ILE A 463 -4.18 -6.54 -42.85
CA ILE A 463 -4.08 -5.26 -43.55
C ILE A 463 -4.02 -5.51 -45.02
N ALA A 464 -5.07 -5.06 -45.72
CA ALA A 464 -5.23 -5.22 -47.17
C ALA A 464 -4.44 -4.16 -47.96
N ALA A 465 -4.24 -2.98 -47.39
CA ALA A 465 -3.45 -1.88 -47.94
C ALA A 465 -2.87 -1.02 -46.84
N ASN A 466 -1.66 -0.48 -47.05
CA ASN A 466 -0.99 0.44 -46.14
C ASN A 466 -0.03 1.36 -46.90
N SER A 467 0.10 2.60 -46.47
CA SER A 467 1.02 3.59 -47.05
C SER A 467 2.39 3.61 -46.34
N ALA A 468 2.50 3.01 -45.16
CA ALA A 468 3.73 2.96 -44.37
C ALA A 468 3.89 1.56 -43.77
N ASP A 469 5.13 1.16 -43.50
CA ASP A 469 5.42 -0.10 -42.81
C ASP A 469 4.84 -0.12 -41.41
N TYR A 470 4.30 -1.26 -40.98
CA TYR A 470 3.76 -1.44 -39.66
C TYR A 470 4.33 -2.67 -38.95
N LYS A 471 4.26 -2.66 -37.63
CA LYS A 471 4.60 -3.80 -36.78
C LYS A 471 3.35 -4.25 -36.05
N LYS A 472 3.04 -5.54 -36.07
CA LYS A 472 2.04 -6.14 -35.22
C LYS A 472 2.63 -6.31 -33.80
N THR A 473 2.02 -5.70 -32.80
CA THR A 473 2.50 -5.74 -31.41
C THR A 473 1.77 -6.76 -30.57
N ASP A 474 0.49 -6.99 -30.86
CA ASP A 474 -0.33 -8.03 -30.23
C ASP A 474 -1.43 -8.55 -31.19
N ALA A 475 -2.39 -9.32 -30.66
CA ALA A 475 -3.47 -9.91 -31.46
C ALA A 475 -4.33 -8.88 -32.20
N HIS A 476 -4.46 -7.66 -31.66
CA HIS A 476 -5.38 -6.64 -32.16
C HIS A 476 -4.74 -5.27 -32.37
N THR A 477 -3.42 -5.13 -32.18
CA THR A 477 -2.73 -3.85 -32.23
C THR A 477 -1.61 -3.86 -33.27
N ILE A 478 -1.54 -2.79 -34.05
CA ILE A 478 -0.45 -2.48 -34.97
C ILE A 478 0.15 -1.11 -34.64
N GLU A 479 1.45 -0.94 -34.89
CA GLU A 479 2.17 0.32 -34.74
C GLU A 479 2.81 0.72 -36.07
N PHE A 480 2.63 1.99 -36.46
CA PHE A 480 3.34 2.62 -37.57
C PHE A 480 4.42 3.56 -36.97
N PRO A 481 5.72 3.26 -37.11
CA PRO A 481 6.76 4.19 -36.76
C PRO A 481 6.90 5.25 -37.85
N VAL A 482 6.78 6.53 -37.50
CA VAL A 482 6.91 7.65 -38.43
C VAL A 482 7.81 8.74 -37.88
N THR A 483 8.70 9.29 -38.72
CA THR A 483 9.50 10.45 -38.43
C THR A 483 8.88 11.66 -39.12
N ILE A 484 8.60 12.73 -38.37
CA ILE A 484 7.95 13.93 -38.88
C ILE A 484 8.94 15.08 -38.84
N ALA A 485 9.15 15.71 -40.00
CA ALA A 485 10.05 16.86 -40.13
C ALA A 485 9.61 18.03 -39.23
N PRO A 486 10.53 18.99 -38.93
CA PRO A 486 10.16 20.23 -38.27
C PRO A 486 9.06 20.98 -39.02
N ASP A 487 8.06 21.51 -38.30
CA ASP A 487 6.90 22.22 -38.87
C ASP A 487 6.17 21.39 -39.97
N GLY A 488 6.26 20.05 -39.94
CA GLY A 488 5.77 19.14 -40.94
C GLY A 488 4.56 18.33 -40.54
N GLU A 489 4.00 17.60 -41.53
CA GLU A 489 2.92 16.65 -41.35
C GLU A 489 3.31 15.31 -42.00
N SER A 490 2.89 14.22 -41.37
CA SER A 490 2.93 12.88 -41.96
C SER A 490 1.52 12.31 -42.05
N THR A 491 1.18 11.76 -43.21
CA THR A 491 -0.12 11.11 -43.43
C THR A 491 0.08 9.61 -43.65
N ILE A 492 -0.61 8.80 -42.86
CA ILE A 492 -0.65 7.34 -42.98
C ILE A 492 -2.07 6.95 -43.41
N THR A 493 -2.16 6.05 -44.38
CA THR A 493 -3.43 5.41 -44.73
C THR A 493 -3.28 3.90 -44.60
N TYR A 494 -4.35 3.23 -44.16
CA TYR A 494 -4.40 1.78 -44.15
C TYR A 494 -5.84 1.28 -44.35
N THR A 495 -5.99 0.03 -44.81
CA THR A 495 -7.25 -0.66 -44.88
C THR A 495 -7.16 -1.98 -44.15
N ALA A 496 -7.98 -2.15 -43.13
CA ALA A 496 -8.13 -3.41 -42.41
C ALA A 496 -9.27 -4.23 -43.09
N HIS A 497 -8.98 -5.49 -43.37
CA HIS A 497 -9.95 -6.48 -43.82
C HIS A 497 -10.26 -7.43 -42.68
N TYR A 498 -11.53 -7.55 -42.33
CA TYR A 498 -12.01 -8.44 -41.26
C TYR A 498 -12.79 -9.60 -41.84
N THR A 499 -12.64 -10.79 -41.23
CA THR A 499 -13.41 -11.99 -41.55
C THR A 499 -13.98 -12.61 -40.28
N TRP A 500 -15.21 -13.19 -40.33
CA TRP A 500 -15.89 -13.82 -39.19
C TRP A 500 -16.78 -14.99 -39.52
#